data_73efbf49a72fd9d8b4047f28e20cbcfe
#
_entry.id   73efbf49a72fd9d8b4047f28e20cbcfe
#
_cell.length_a   1.000
_cell.length_b   1.000
_cell.length_c   1.000
_cell.angle_alpha   90.00
_cell.angle_beta   90.00
_cell.angle_gamma   90.00
#
_symmetry.space_group_name_H-M   'P 1'
#
loop_
_entity.id
_entity.type
_entity.pdbx_description
1 polymer ?
#
loop_
_entity_poly.entity_id
_entity_poly.type
_entity_poly.pdbx_seq_one_letter_code
_entity_poly.pdbx_strand_id
1 'polypeptide(L)'
;SDVYKRQDHYLSKFDEAFKGQDISYLRYYFNDSYEVDDARGESNWTPAFFDEFQKYRGYDLRQHLPALLGMDTPDKNARVLYDYRQTINDLLINHYSIRWQHWAAKQGKGIRNQAHGSPANILDLYAVSDVPEIEGRDLVSIKAAPSVAHTEGKKLSSSESATWLDEHFQSNLGDVKKALDLFFLGGVNHIFYHGTCFSPQEAPW
;
A
#
# COMPACT_ATOMS: atom_id res chain seq x y z
N SER A 1 7.20 8.88 17.19
CA SER A 1 6.54 9.99 17.90
C SER A 1 5.50 10.72 17.05
N ASP A 2 5.88 11.53 16.04
CA ASP A 2 4.86 12.30 15.28
C ASP A 2 4.06 11.46 14.30
N VAL A 3 4.65 10.42 13.72
CA VAL A 3 3.95 9.45 12.85
C VAL A 3 2.81 8.77 13.60
N TYR A 4 3.06 8.35 14.85
CA TYR A 4 2.03 7.74 15.67
C TYR A 4 0.87 8.68 15.98
N LYS A 5 1.17 9.93 16.30
CA LYS A 5 0.15 10.95 16.57
C LYS A 5 -0.71 11.23 15.35
N ARG A 6 -0.11 11.31 14.15
CA ARG A 6 -0.85 11.53 12.91
C ARG A 6 -1.75 10.35 12.57
N GLN A 7 -1.24 9.12 12.68
CA GLN A 7 -2.04 7.93 12.44
C GLN A 7 -3.17 7.80 13.47
N ASP A 8 -2.91 8.04 14.78
CA ASP A 8 -3.94 8.03 15.80
C ASP A 8 -4.99 9.10 15.54
N HIS A 9 -4.57 10.32 15.18
CA HIS A 9 -5.50 11.39 14.82
C HIS A 9 -6.36 11.03 13.60
N TYR A 10 -5.78 10.43 12.58
CA TYR A 10 -6.52 10.00 11.39
C TYR A 10 -7.51 8.88 11.74
N LEU A 11 -7.05 7.83 12.41
CA LEU A 11 -7.88 6.68 12.78
C LEU A 11 -8.98 7.06 13.78
N SER A 12 -8.75 8.03 14.68
CA SER A 12 -9.77 8.50 15.59
C SER A 12 -10.98 9.13 14.89
N LYS A 13 -10.83 9.61 13.65
CA LYS A 13 -11.96 10.12 12.86
C LYS A 13 -12.95 9.01 12.50
N PHE A 14 -12.45 7.80 12.24
CA PHE A 14 -13.32 6.65 12.04
C PHE A 14 -13.99 6.23 13.34
N ASP A 15 -13.25 6.23 14.46
CA ASP A 15 -13.81 5.92 15.77
C ASP A 15 -14.93 6.91 16.16
N GLU A 16 -14.74 8.20 15.88
CA GLU A 16 -15.76 9.25 16.08
C GLU A 16 -16.97 9.04 15.17
N ALA A 17 -16.74 8.82 13.87
CA ALA A 17 -17.81 8.68 12.88
C ALA A 17 -18.67 7.42 13.13
N PHE A 18 -18.09 6.36 13.64
CA PHE A 18 -18.79 5.11 13.90
C PHE A 18 -19.35 5.00 15.33
N LYS A 19 -19.11 6.00 16.16
CA LYS A 19 -19.57 5.99 17.57
C LYS A 19 -21.10 5.82 17.65
N GLY A 20 -21.52 4.72 18.27
CA GLY A 20 -22.94 4.41 18.43
C GLY A 20 -23.64 3.88 17.17
N GLN A 21 -22.91 3.66 16.08
CA GLN A 21 -23.43 3.05 14.86
C GLN A 21 -23.22 1.53 14.89
N ASP A 22 -24.16 0.81 14.26
CA ASP A 22 -23.94 -0.60 13.97
C ASP A 22 -23.02 -0.76 12.76
N ILE A 23 -21.79 -1.19 13.00
CA ILE A 23 -20.80 -1.47 11.96
C ILE A 23 -20.57 -2.99 11.78
N SER A 24 -21.50 -3.83 12.20
CA SER A 24 -21.37 -5.30 12.09
C SER A 24 -21.19 -5.77 10.65
N TYR A 25 -21.76 -5.06 9.67
CA TYR A 25 -21.63 -5.32 8.24
C TYR A 25 -20.27 -4.92 7.65
N LEU A 26 -19.51 -4.02 8.29
CA LEU A 26 -18.16 -3.65 7.87
C LEU A 26 -17.21 -4.80 8.15
N ARG A 27 -16.47 -5.26 7.14
CA ARG A 27 -15.52 -6.37 7.26
C ARG A 27 -14.06 -5.88 7.27
N TYR A 28 -13.75 -4.93 6.39
CA TYR A 28 -12.39 -4.48 6.15
C TYR A 28 -12.34 -2.97 6.01
N TYR A 29 -11.27 -2.37 6.52
CA TYR A 29 -10.86 -1.01 6.17
C TYR A 29 -9.95 -1.06 4.96
N PHE A 30 -10.17 -0.17 4.01
CA PHE A 30 -9.41 -0.11 2.77
C PHE A 30 -8.35 1.00 2.82
N ASN A 31 -7.18 0.72 2.28
CA ASN A 31 -6.14 1.69 1.96
C ASN A 31 -5.70 1.48 0.52
N ASP A 32 -5.74 2.57 -0.22
CA ASP A 32 -5.31 2.66 -1.60
C ASP A 32 -3.78 2.58 -1.73
N SER A 33 -3.27 2.61 -2.95
CA SER A 33 -1.84 2.54 -3.24
C SER A 33 -1.05 3.67 -2.57
N TYR A 34 0.23 3.41 -2.35
CA TYR A 34 1.15 4.38 -1.78
C TYR A 34 1.69 5.30 -2.89
N GLU A 35 1.17 6.50 -2.95
CA GLU A 35 1.41 7.46 -4.04
C GLU A 35 2.19 8.69 -3.56
N VAL A 36 3.29 8.46 -2.85
CA VAL A 36 4.12 9.56 -2.31
C VAL A 36 4.86 10.33 -3.40
N ASP A 37 5.12 9.70 -4.51
CA ASP A 37 5.75 10.26 -5.71
C ASP A 37 4.86 11.29 -6.43
N ASP A 38 3.56 11.24 -6.24
CA ASP A 38 2.61 12.24 -6.72
C ASP A 38 2.55 13.49 -5.82
N ALA A 39 3.10 13.40 -4.62
CA ALA A 39 3.08 14.50 -3.68
C ALA A 39 4.15 15.55 -3.98
N ARG A 40 3.77 16.82 -3.98
CA ARG A 40 4.73 17.92 -4.14
C ARG A 40 5.73 17.92 -2.99
N GLY A 41 7.02 17.79 -3.31
CA GLY A 41 8.10 17.68 -2.32
C GLY A 41 8.13 16.32 -1.66
N GLU A 42 7.83 15.27 -2.42
CA GLU A 42 7.89 13.87 -2.00
C GLU A 42 9.13 13.53 -1.17
N SER A 43 8.94 12.77 -0.11
CA SER A 43 10.04 12.35 0.75
C SER A 43 9.64 11.14 1.59
N ASN A 44 10.42 10.07 1.46
CA ASN A 44 10.37 8.93 2.37
C ASN A 44 11.18 9.21 3.64
N TRP A 45 10.79 10.25 4.37
CA TRP A 45 11.53 10.77 5.50
C TRP A 45 10.65 11.07 6.72
N THR A 46 11.22 10.91 7.90
CA THR A 46 10.64 11.34 9.17
C THR A 46 11.71 12.07 10.00
N PRO A 47 11.36 13.07 10.82
CA PRO A 47 12.32 13.71 11.73
C PRO A 47 13.09 12.74 12.63
N ALA A 48 12.48 11.58 12.96
CA ALA A 48 13.11 10.52 13.76
C ALA A 48 13.98 9.56 12.93
N PHE A 49 14.17 9.78 11.63
CA PHE A 49 14.78 8.78 10.74
C PHE A 49 16.19 8.36 11.17
N PHE A 50 17.03 9.28 11.56
CA PHE A 50 18.40 8.97 11.99
C PHE A 50 18.43 8.09 13.24
N ASP A 51 17.55 8.36 14.20
CA ASP A 51 17.48 7.60 15.45
C ASP A 51 16.91 6.18 15.19
N GLU A 52 15.88 6.08 14.36
CA GLU A 52 15.32 4.79 13.94
C GLU A 52 16.33 4.00 13.08
N PHE A 53 17.05 4.66 12.18
CA PHE A 53 18.12 4.02 11.42
C PHE A 53 19.18 3.43 12.34
N GLN A 54 19.70 4.23 13.29
CA GLN A 54 20.69 3.76 14.25
C GLN A 54 20.16 2.57 15.08
N LYS A 55 18.91 2.62 15.49
CA LYS A 55 18.26 1.53 16.22
C LYS A 55 18.17 0.23 15.40
N TYR A 56 17.81 0.31 14.12
CA TYR A 56 17.66 -0.85 13.26
C TYR A 56 18.98 -1.35 12.68
N ARG A 57 19.93 -0.47 12.37
CA ARG A 57 21.17 -0.80 11.65
C ARG A 57 22.42 -0.82 12.53
N GLY A 58 22.36 -0.22 13.72
CA GLY A 58 23.47 -0.26 14.70
C GLY A 58 24.54 0.80 14.49
N TYR A 59 24.35 1.73 13.54
CA TYR A 59 25.29 2.82 13.28
C TYR A 59 24.60 4.14 12.89
N ASP A 60 25.31 5.26 13.02
CA ASP A 60 24.75 6.58 12.71
C ASP A 60 24.91 6.89 11.22
N LEU A 61 23.78 6.96 10.50
CA LEU A 61 23.72 7.28 9.08
C LEU A 61 24.38 8.63 8.75
N ARG A 62 24.35 9.62 9.67
CA ARG A 62 24.95 10.94 9.43
C ARG A 62 26.44 10.87 9.11
N GLN A 63 27.15 9.88 9.65
CA GLN A 63 28.57 9.65 9.37
C GLN A 63 28.81 9.01 7.99
N HIS A 64 27.75 8.54 7.32
CA HIS A 64 27.80 7.81 6.06
C HIS A 64 26.99 8.50 4.94
N LEU A 65 26.58 9.75 5.13
CA LEU A 65 25.86 10.50 4.09
C LEU A 65 26.61 10.57 2.74
N PRO A 66 27.95 10.75 2.69
CA PRO A 66 28.66 10.67 1.42
C PRO A 66 28.45 9.33 0.69
N ALA A 67 28.46 8.22 1.41
CA ALA A 67 28.21 6.89 0.83
C ALA A 67 26.76 6.74 0.36
N LEU A 68 25.78 7.26 1.12
CA LEU A 68 24.37 7.27 0.70
C LEU A 68 24.16 8.05 -0.61
N LEU A 69 24.93 9.11 -0.80
CA LEU A 69 24.90 9.96 -2.00
C LEU A 69 25.82 9.45 -3.14
N GLY A 70 26.39 8.26 -3.01
CA GLY A 70 27.24 7.67 -4.03
C GLY A 70 28.67 8.22 -4.10
N MET A 71 29.13 8.91 -3.06
CA MET A 71 30.40 9.64 -3.02
C MET A 71 31.52 8.89 -2.24
N ASP A 72 31.36 7.59 -2.04
CA ASP A 72 32.36 6.70 -1.41
C ASP A 72 32.68 5.53 -2.37
N THR A 73 33.31 4.47 -1.87
CA THR A 73 33.54 3.27 -2.68
C THR A 73 32.22 2.60 -3.11
N PRO A 74 32.17 1.97 -4.29
CA PRO A 74 30.94 1.32 -4.79
C PRO A 74 30.31 0.32 -3.80
N ASP A 75 31.14 -0.49 -3.12
CA ASP A 75 30.65 -1.45 -2.12
C ASP A 75 30.01 -0.75 -0.92
N LYS A 76 30.65 0.28 -0.40
CA LYS A 76 30.11 1.03 0.74
C LYS A 76 28.84 1.80 0.38
N ASN A 77 28.81 2.41 -0.81
CA ASN A 77 27.62 3.08 -1.33
C ASN A 77 26.42 2.11 -1.39
N ALA A 78 26.63 0.91 -1.95
CA ALA A 78 25.60 -0.10 -2.09
C ALA A 78 25.06 -0.58 -0.73
N ARG A 79 25.94 -0.81 0.25
CA ARG A 79 25.55 -1.25 1.60
C ARG A 79 24.75 -0.17 2.35
N VAL A 80 25.23 1.06 2.34
CA VAL A 80 24.54 2.16 3.03
C VAL A 80 23.18 2.45 2.38
N LEU A 81 23.10 2.39 1.05
CA LEU A 81 21.83 2.55 0.34
C LEU A 81 20.86 1.41 0.64
N TYR A 82 21.35 0.17 0.73
CA TYR A 82 20.55 -1.00 1.14
C TYR A 82 19.98 -0.78 2.55
N ASP A 83 20.82 -0.43 3.52
CA ASP A 83 20.40 -0.20 4.90
C ASP A 83 19.41 0.95 5.04
N TYR A 84 19.59 2.02 4.24
CA TYR A 84 18.65 3.14 4.15
C TYR A 84 17.26 2.67 3.68
N ARG A 85 17.21 1.95 2.56
CA ARG A 85 15.97 1.42 1.99
C ARG A 85 15.31 0.40 2.92
N GLN A 86 16.11 -0.47 3.52
CA GLN A 86 15.62 -1.46 4.48
C GLN A 86 15.05 -0.80 5.74
N THR A 87 15.59 0.35 6.16
CA THR A 87 15.03 1.11 7.29
C THR A 87 13.66 1.71 6.94
N ILE A 88 13.49 2.21 5.73
CA ILE A 88 12.18 2.67 5.24
C ILE A 88 11.17 1.51 5.24
N ASN A 89 11.58 0.34 4.73
CA ASN A 89 10.77 -0.87 4.77
C ASN A 89 10.31 -1.23 6.19
N ASP A 90 11.25 -1.29 7.14
CA ASP A 90 10.95 -1.64 8.53
C ASP A 90 9.99 -0.63 9.19
N LEU A 91 10.15 0.65 8.86
CA LEU A 91 9.25 1.70 9.35
C LEU A 91 7.83 1.55 8.78
N LEU A 92 7.70 1.29 7.48
CA LEU A 92 6.39 1.08 6.84
C LEU A 92 5.69 -0.17 7.38
N ILE A 93 6.40 -1.26 7.56
CA ILE A 93 5.81 -2.48 8.12
C ILE A 93 5.40 -2.25 9.58
N ASN A 94 6.36 -1.86 10.45
CA ASN A 94 6.15 -1.87 11.90
C ASN A 94 5.33 -0.69 12.40
N HIS A 95 5.47 0.48 11.77
CA HIS A 95 4.89 1.72 12.28
C HIS A 95 3.68 2.22 11.48
N TYR A 96 3.42 1.63 10.32
CA TYR A 96 2.23 1.92 9.53
C TYR A 96 1.31 0.70 9.40
N SER A 97 1.74 -0.34 8.70
CA SER A 97 0.85 -1.45 8.32
C SER A 97 0.41 -2.31 9.50
N ILE A 98 1.35 -2.78 10.34
CA ILE A 98 1.03 -3.59 11.53
C ILE A 98 0.20 -2.79 12.53
N ARG A 99 0.50 -1.51 12.72
CA ARG A 99 -0.26 -0.67 13.62
C ARG A 99 -1.71 -0.48 13.16
N TRP A 100 -1.91 -0.23 11.87
CA TRP A 100 -3.24 -0.10 11.28
C TRP A 100 -4.01 -1.42 11.38
N GLN A 101 -3.37 -2.54 11.06
CA GLN A 101 -3.96 -3.87 11.21
C GLN A 101 -4.40 -4.13 12.66
N HIS A 102 -3.55 -3.81 13.64
CA HIS A 102 -3.90 -3.96 15.05
C HIS A 102 -5.08 -3.05 15.48
N TRP A 103 -5.16 -1.84 14.96
CA TRP A 103 -6.30 -0.96 15.23
C TRP A 103 -7.60 -1.54 14.66
N ALA A 104 -7.59 -2.04 13.43
CA ALA A 104 -8.74 -2.69 12.82
C ALA A 104 -9.16 -3.96 13.59
N ALA A 105 -8.19 -4.79 13.98
CA ALA A 105 -8.41 -6.03 14.71
C ALA A 105 -9.09 -5.80 16.08
N LYS A 106 -8.79 -4.70 16.78
CA LYS A 106 -9.48 -4.33 18.04
C LYS A 106 -10.99 -4.12 17.87
N GLN A 107 -11.42 -3.80 16.64
CA GLN A 107 -12.83 -3.63 16.29
C GLN A 107 -13.43 -4.90 15.65
N GLY A 108 -12.69 -6.00 15.63
CA GLY A 108 -13.08 -7.24 14.96
C GLY A 108 -13.11 -7.13 13.44
N LYS A 109 -12.32 -6.20 12.87
CA LYS A 109 -12.24 -5.92 11.43
C LYS A 109 -10.84 -6.27 10.92
N GLY A 110 -10.74 -6.52 9.62
CA GLY A 110 -9.48 -6.67 8.93
C GLY A 110 -9.08 -5.43 8.13
N ILE A 111 -7.94 -5.53 7.45
CA ILE A 111 -7.48 -4.51 6.51
C ILE A 111 -7.36 -5.08 5.10
N ARG A 112 -7.79 -4.29 4.12
CA ARG A 112 -7.58 -4.50 2.69
C ARG A 112 -6.64 -3.41 2.18
N ASN A 113 -5.53 -3.79 1.59
CA ASN A 113 -4.44 -2.87 1.32
C ASN A 113 -3.82 -3.09 -0.06
N GLN A 114 -3.67 -2.01 -0.79
CA GLN A 114 -2.83 -1.93 -1.98
C GLN A 114 -1.41 -1.54 -1.55
N ALA A 115 -0.47 -2.49 -1.56
CA ALA A 115 0.90 -2.23 -1.14
C ALA A 115 1.84 -1.83 -2.30
N HIS A 116 1.40 -1.94 -3.55
CA HIS A 116 2.20 -1.51 -4.69
C HIS A 116 2.46 0.01 -4.64
N GLY A 117 3.53 0.46 -5.29
CA GLY A 117 3.99 1.84 -5.17
C GLY A 117 4.77 2.14 -3.88
N SER A 118 4.69 1.32 -2.85
CA SER A 118 5.41 1.53 -1.60
C SER A 118 6.93 1.39 -1.78
N PRO A 119 7.75 2.27 -1.17
CA PRO A 119 9.21 2.17 -1.18
C PRO A 119 9.71 1.09 -0.20
N ALA A 120 9.15 -0.11 -0.29
CA ALA A 120 9.38 -1.22 0.61
C ALA A 120 9.25 -2.56 -0.15
N ASN A 121 9.52 -3.66 0.53
CA ASN A 121 9.16 -4.98 0.03
C ASN A 121 7.63 -5.14 0.09
N ILE A 122 6.98 -5.02 -1.06
CA ILE A 122 5.51 -5.09 -1.15
C ILE A 122 4.97 -6.46 -0.72
N LEU A 123 5.75 -7.53 -0.84
CA LEU A 123 5.32 -8.86 -0.40
C LEU A 123 5.17 -8.92 1.12
N ASP A 124 6.10 -8.31 1.87
CA ASP A 124 6.01 -8.22 3.33
C ASP A 124 4.81 -7.35 3.77
N LEU A 125 4.54 -6.27 3.05
CA LEU A 125 3.36 -5.42 3.30
C LEU A 125 2.04 -6.16 3.02
N TYR A 126 1.99 -6.96 1.94
CA TYR A 126 0.86 -7.84 1.66
C TYR A 126 0.69 -8.94 2.71
N ALA A 127 1.79 -9.43 3.28
CA ALA A 127 1.73 -10.44 4.34
C ALA A 127 1.03 -9.93 5.61
N VAL A 128 1.18 -8.65 5.93
CA VAL A 128 0.47 -7.99 7.04
C VAL A 128 -1.03 -7.79 6.73
N SER A 129 -1.40 -7.61 5.48
CA SER A 129 -2.78 -7.30 5.08
C SER A 129 -3.68 -8.52 5.18
N ASP A 130 -4.90 -8.39 5.72
CA ASP A 130 -5.86 -9.50 5.76
C ASP A 130 -6.37 -9.84 4.35
N VAL A 131 -6.55 -8.82 3.51
CA VAL A 131 -6.85 -8.96 2.09
C VAL A 131 -5.80 -8.18 1.29
N PRO A 132 -4.77 -8.84 0.74
CA PRO A 132 -3.87 -8.23 -0.22
C PRO A 132 -4.63 -7.81 -1.48
N GLU A 133 -4.48 -6.55 -1.89
CA GLU A 133 -5.11 -6.02 -3.09
C GLU A 133 -4.08 -5.51 -4.07
N ILE A 134 -4.29 -5.79 -5.34
CA ILE A 134 -3.41 -5.37 -6.43
C ILE A 134 -4.17 -4.57 -7.48
N GLU A 135 -3.49 -3.62 -8.06
CA GLU A 135 -3.80 -3.03 -9.34
C GLU A 135 -2.66 -3.36 -10.32
N GLY A 136 -2.93 -3.44 -11.60
CA GLY A 136 -1.87 -3.69 -12.57
C GLY A 136 -2.39 -4.11 -13.95
N ARG A 137 -1.47 -4.13 -14.91
CA ARG A 137 -1.78 -4.43 -16.31
C ARG A 137 -0.99 -5.61 -16.87
N ASP A 138 -0.04 -6.11 -16.12
CA ASP A 138 0.78 -7.26 -16.52
C ASP A 138 0.69 -8.37 -15.46
N LEU A 139 0.86 -9.61 -15.93
CA LEU A 139 0.66 -10.80 -15.11
C LEU A 139 1.64 -10.88 -13.92
N VAL A 140 2.86 -10.38 -14.07
CA VAL A 140 3.89 -10.47 -13.01
C VAL A 140 3.49 -9.54 -11.85
N SER A 141 3.14 -8.30 -12.15
CA SER A 141 2.66 -7.33 -11.16
C SER A 141 1.40 -7.84 -10.46
N ILE A 142 0.42 -8.32 -11.23
CA ILE A 142 -0.84 -8.86 -10.69
C ILE A 142 -0.60 -10.01 -9.72
N LYS A 143 0.39 -10.85 -9.96
CA LYS A 143 0.68 -12.01 -9.10
C LYS A 143 1.23 -11.67 -7.72
N ALA A 144 1.67 -10.45 -7.47
CA ALA A 144 2.28 -10.09 -6.19
C ALA A 144 1.32 -10.35 -5.00
N ALA A 145 0.13 -9.78 -5.02
CA ALA A 145 -0.85 -9.94 -3.94
C ALA A 145 -1.38 -11.39 -3.82
N PRO A 146 -1.82 -12.06 -4.91
CA PRO A 146 -2.28 -13.46 -4.86
C PRO A 146 -1.21 -14.44 -4.40
N SER A 147 0.06 -14.23 -4.77
CA SER A 147 1.16 -15.10 -4.33
C SER A 147 1.32 -15.06 -2.81
N VAL A 148 1.27 -13.88 -2.22
CA VAL A 148 1.32 -13.74 -0.76
C VAL A 148 0.06 -14.32 -0.11
N ALA A 149 -1.11 -14.05 -0.68
CA ALA A 149 -2.35 -14.65 -0.17
C ALA A 149 -2.25 -16.18 -0.12
N HIS A 150 -1.69 -16.78 -1.17
CA HIS A 150 -1.50 -18.23 -1.25
C HIS A 150 -0.50 -18.75 -0.19
N THR A 151 0.68 -18.12 -0.07
CA THR A 151 1.73 -18.58 0.86
C THR A 151 1.34 -18.39 2.33
N GLU A 152 0.56 -17.34 2.63
CA GLU A 152 0.07 -17.02 3.97
C GLU A 152 -1.29 -17.69 4.29
N GLY A 153 -1.83 -18.51 3.39
CA GLY A 153 -3.12 -19.19 3.60
C GLY A 153 -4.32 -18.25 3.69
N LYS A 154 -4.24 -17.06 3.10
CA LYS A 154 -5.35 -16.10 3.06
C LYS A 154 -6.39 -16.53 2.04
N LYS A 155 -7.67 -16.36 2.39
CA LYS A 155 -8.80 -16.79 1.53
C LYS A 155 -9.06 -15.84 0.37
N LEU A 156 -8.77 -14.56 0.54
CA LEU A 156 -9.06 -13.52 -0.43
C LEU A 156 -7.77 -12.84 -0.91
N SER A 157 -7.70 -12.63 -2.21
CA SER A 157 -6.83 -11.65 -2.85
C SER A 157 -7.70 -10.84 -3.78
N SER A 158 -7.72 -9.53 -3.57
CA SER A 158 -8.55 -8.63 -4.34
C SER A 158 -7.77 -7.84 -5.37
N SER A 159 -8.50 -7.22 -6.28
CA SER A 159 -7.95 -6.24 -7.20
C SER A 159 -8.87 -5.05 -7.35
N GLU A 160 -8.27 -3.88 -7.48
CA GLU A 160 -8.87 -2.76 -8.17
C GLU A 160 -8.76 -3.02 -9.67
N SER A 161 -9.86 -2.96 -10.37
CA SER A 161 -9.91 -3.44 -11.75
C SER A 161 -10.75 -2.53 -12.63
N ALA A 162 -10.44 -2.57 -13.92
CA ALA A 162 -11.10 -1.80 -14.95
C ALA A 162 -10.90 -0.28 -14.82
N THR A 163 -9.73 0.11 -14.28
CA THR A 163 -9.25 1.48 -14.34
C THR A 163 -8.78 1.78 -15.76
N TRP A 164 -9.50 2.64 -16.45
CA TRP A 164 -9.23 2.96 -17.84
C TRP A 164 -8.58 4.35 -17.98
N LEU A 165 -7.59 4.41 -18.87
CA LEU A 165 -7.06 5.68 -19.35
C LEU A 165 -7.72 6.12 -20.66
N ASP A 166 -8.57 5.28 -21.24
CA ASP A 166 -9.34 5.58 -22.45
C ASP A 166 -10.53 6.47 -22.06
N GLU A 167 -10.62 7.61 -22.71
CA GLU A 167 -11.67 8.59 -22.44
C GLU A 167 -12.94 8.32 -23.23
N HIS A 168 -14.03 9.01 -22.87
CA HIS A 168 -15.27 9.12 -23.62
C HIS A 168 -15.97 7.79 -23.93
N PHE A 169 -16.07 6.90 -22.91
CA PHE A 169 -16.84 5.66 -23.02
C PHE A 169 -16.39 4.72 -24.16
N GLN A 170 -15.12 4.72 -24.51
CA GLN A 170 -14.59 3.87 -25.57
C GLN A 170 -14.46 2.40 -25.17
N SER A 171 -14.40 2.11 -23.87
CA SER A 171 -14.32 0.73 -23.36
C SER A 171 -15.69 0.08 -23.31
N ASN A 172 -15.74 -1.22 -23.65
CA ASN A 172 -16.94 -2.04 -23.64
C ASN A 172 -16.77 -3.23 -22.68
N LEU A 173 -17.85 -4.00 -22.48
CA LEU A 173 -17.82 -5.16 -21.57
C LEU A 173 -16.84 -6.26 -22.01
N GLY A 174 -16.50 -6.34 -23.29
CA GLY A 174 -15.49 -7.26 -23.78
C GLY A 174 -14.08 -6.86 -23.32
N ASP A 175 -13.79 -5.55 -23.27
CA ASP A 175 -12.54 -5.03 -22.76
C ASP A 175 -12.41 -5.26 -21.25
N VAL A 176 -13.49 -5.02 -20.51
CA VAL A 176 -13.58 -5.34 -19.07
C VAL A 176 -13.31 -6.82 -18.85
N LYS A 177 -13.99 -7.70 -19.56
CA LYS A 177 -13.79 -9.16 -19.46
C LYS A 177 -12.34 -9.55 -19.71
N LYS A 178 -11.74 -9.02 -20.77
CA LYS A 178 -10.34 -9.32 -21.13
C LYS A 178 -9.36 -8.90 -20.03
N ALA A 179 -9.58 -7.75 -19.41
CA ALA A 179 -8.76 -7.29 -18.27
C ALA A 179 -8.96 -8.24 -17.07
N LEU A 180 -10.19 -8.59 -16.72
CA LEU A 180 -10.48 -9.48 -15.59
C LEU A 180 -9.94 -10.91 -15.79
N ASP A 181 -9.94 -11.43 -17.00
CA ASP A 181 -9.34 -12.75 -17.29
C ASP A 181 -7.86 -12.78 -16.86
N LEU A 182 -7.13 -11.68 -17.02
CA LEU A 182 -5.74 -11.57 -16.58
C LEU A 182 -5.62 -11.60 -15.05
N PHE A 183 -6.49 -10.89 -14.34
CA PHE A 183 -6.53 -10.92 -12.87
C PHE A 183 -6.85 -12.31 -12.33
N PHE A 184 -7.86 -12.99 -12.89
CA PHE A 184 -8.20 -14.36 -12.51
C PHE A 184 -7.06 -15.34 -12.80
N LEU A 185 -6.41 -15.21 -13.95
CA LEU A 185 -5.23 -15.99 -14.30
C LEU A 185 -4.07 -15.75 -13.31
N GLY A 186 -3.93 -14.52 -12.81
CA GLY A 186 -2.96 -14.14 -11.80
C GLY A 186 -3.24 -14.70 -10.41
N GLY A 187 -4.48 -15.14 -10.15
CA GLY A 187 -4.91 -15.72 -8.88
C GLY A 187 -5.79 -14.81 -8.02
N VAL A 188 -6.18 -13.63 -8.52
CA VAL A 188 -7.17 -12.77 -7.87
C VAL A 188 -8.52 -13.49 -7.85
N ASN A 189 -9.22 -13.42 -6.71
CA ASN A 189 -10.53 -14.04 -6.53
C ASN A 189 -11.62 -13.10 -5.99
N HIS A 190 -11.29 -11.81 -5.86
CA HIS A 190 -12.21 -10.78 -5.40
C HIS A 190 -11.98 -9.48 -6.17
N ILE A 191 -12.97 -9.06 -6.95
CA ILE A 191 -12.85 -7.92 -7.87
C ILE A 191 -13.57 -6.71 -7.29
N PHE A 192 -12.89 -5.57 -7.28
CA PHE A 192 -13.47 -4.25 -7.10
C PHE A 192 -13.29 -3.47 -8.39
N TYR A 193 -14.39 -3.02 -8.97
CA TYR A 193 -14.34 -2.14 -10.13
C TYR A 193 -13.96 -0.74 -9.70
N HIS A 194 -12.99 -0.16 -10.39
CA HIS A 194 -12.60 1.21 -10.15
C HIS A 194 -13.62 2.17 -10.79
N GLY A 195 -14.35 2.79 -9.89
CA GLY A 195 -15.26 3.87 -10.18
C GLY A 195 -16.58 3.44 -10.84
N THR A 196 -17.58 4.22 -10.54
CA THR A 196 -18.85 4.25 -11.26
C THR A 196 -18.89 5.58 -11.97
N CYS A 197 -19.05 5.55 -13.31
CA CYS A 197 -19.16 6.77 -14.07
C CYS A 197 -20.36 7.58 -13.59
N PHE A 198 -20.11 8.77 -13.08
CA PHE A 198 -21.15 9.74 -12.79
C PHE A 198 -21.42 10.57 -14.05
N SER A 199 -22.60 10.40 -14.62
CA SER A 199 -23.04 11.13 -15.80
C SER A 199 -24.22 12.02 -15.43
N PRO A 200 -23.99 13.26 -14.96
CA PRO A 200 -25.10 14.19 -14.73
C PRO A 200 -25.76 14.54 -16.07
N GLN A 201 -27.09 14.59 -16.08
CA GLN A 201 -27.87 14.84 -17.33
C GLN A 201 -27.49 16.13 -18.04
N GLU A 202 -26.90 17.06 -17.32
CA GLU A 202 -26.54 18.41 -17.79
C GLU A 202 -25.06 18.55 -18.18
N ALA A 203 -24.25 17.50 -18.06
CA ALA A 203 -22.85 17.58 -18.42
C ALA A 203 -22.67 17.49 -19.94
N PRO A 204 -22.04 18.46 -20.58
CA PRO A 204 -21.61 18.32 -21.96
C PRO A 204 -20.48 17.29 -22.03
N TRP A 205 -20.63 16.33 -22.89
CA TRP A 205 -19.62 15.31 -23.23
C TRP A 205 -18.85 15.72 -24.49
#